data_cfcd88d17f9486f8807762eb4ac5c70e
#
_entry.id   cfcd88d17f9486f8807762eb4ac5c70e
#
_cell.length_a   1.000
_cell.length_b   1.000
_cell.length_c   1.000
_cell.angle_alpha   90.00
_cell.angle_beta   90.00
_cell.angle_gamma   90.00
#
_symmetry.space_group_name_H-M   'P 1'
#
loop_
_entity.id
_entity.type
_entity.pdbx_description
1 polymer ?
#
loop_
_entity_poly.entity_id
_entity_poly.type
_entity_poly.pdbx_seq_one_letter_code
_entity_poly.pdbx_strand_id
1 'polypeptide(L)'
;MSNLKPLFFFAVAVLALVGCKPKPADITSLQRKEAAILVSEAQFAMSLRDYMRAEGLLAKATALEFDNGNNWVSLGTMRVRLGQRPAAKKAYESALNAFEAACKLEPKVPQLYLQQVYALALLGRVDEARTLLVSVEKKHPGDPAVREFVQGKQLDAMLKSALFKEISL
;
A
#
# COMPACT_ATOMS: atom_id res chain seq x y z
N MET A 1 -56.12 -51.90 -5.84
CA MET A 1 -56.02 -50.95 -4.68
C MET A 1 -54.56 -50.56 -4.58
N SER A 2 -54.18 -49.49 -5.26
CA SER A 2 -52.78 -48.98 -5.35
C SER A 2 -52.68 -47.65 -4.70
N ASN A 3 -51.96 -47.60 -3.57
CA ASN A 3 -51.65 -46.37 -2.83
C ASN A 3 -50.45 -45.65 -3.46
N LEU A 4 -50.73 -44.58 -4.18
CA LEU A 4 -49.73 -43.68 -4.73
C LEU A 4 -49.40 -42.62 -3.66
N LYS A 5 -48.19 -42.66 -3.08
CA LYS A 5 -47.68 -41.62 -2.18
C LYS A 5 -47.08 -40.47 -2.98
N PRO A 6 -47.43 -39.19 -2.73
CA PRO A 6 -46.80 -38.08 -3.40
C PRO A 6 -45.42 -37.79 -2.79
N LEU A 7 -44.39 -37.81 -3.65
CA LEU A 7 -43.03 -37.36 -3.33
C LEU A 7 -43.03 -35.82 -3.26
N PHE A 8 -42.86 -35.28 -2.07
CA PHE A 8 -42.63 -33.86 -1.87
C PHE A 8 -41.16 -33.54 -2.24
N PHE A 9 -40.94 -32.93 -3.42
CA PHE A 9 -39.68 -32.32 -3.78
C PHE A 9 -39.50 -31.01 -3.02
N PHE A 10 -38.66 -31.02 -1.99
CA PHE A 10 -38.17 -29.82 -1.34
C PHE A 10 -37.07 -29.21 -2.24
N ALA A 11 -37.45 -28.23 -3.04
CA ALA A 11 -36.48 -27.37 -3.75
C ALA A 11 -35.85 -26.39 -2.75
N VAL A 12 -34.64 -26.71 -2.30
CA VAL A 12 -33.83 -25.79 -1.52
C VAL A 12 -33.27 -24.72 -2.47
N ALA A 13 -33.90 -23.56 -2.49
CA ALA A 13 -33.35 -22.38 -3.16
C ALA A 13 -32.18 -21.84 -2.36
N VAL A 14 -30.95 -22.15 -2.79
CA VAL A 14 -29.75 -21.52 -2.28
C VAL A 14 -29.71 -20.10 -2.82
N LEU A 15 -30.18 -19.13 -2.05
CA LEU A 15 -29.93 -17.70 -2.31
C LEU A 15 -28.44 -17.46 -2.14
N ALA A 16 -27.72 -17.37 -3.26
CA ALA A 16 -26.36 -16.83 -3.30
C ALA A 16 -26.45 -15.34 -2.93
N LEU A 17 -26.17 -15.02 -1.67
CA LEU A 17 -25.90 -13.64 -1.22
C LEU A 17 -24.61 -13.20 -1.90
N VAL A 18 -24.75 -12.60 -3.08
CA VAL A 18 -23.69 -11.80 -3.70
C VAL A 18 -23.50 -10.61 -2.78
N GLY A 19 -22.57 -10.76 -1.81
CA GLY A 19 -22.17 -9.69 -0.93
C GLY A 19 -21.52 -8.58 -1.74
N CYS A 20 -22.28 -7.54 -2.10
CA CYS A 20 -21.72 -6.27 -2.53
C CYS A 20 -20.78 -5.80 -1.42
N LYS A 21 -19.45 -5.88 -1.64
CA LYS A 21 -18.50 -5.20 -0.76
C LYS A 21 -18.87 -3.73 -0.77
N PRO A 22 -19.17 -3.11 0.38
CA PRO A 22 -19.49 -1.70 0.41
C PRO A 22 -18.30 -0.93 -0.18
N LYS A 23 -18.61 0.01 -1.11
CA LYS A 23 -17.59 0.92 -1.65
C LYS A 23 -16.97 1.65 -0.45
N PRO A 24 -15.63 1.73 -0.35
CA PRO A 24 -14.99 2.50 0.71
C PRO A 24 -15.58 3.90 0.74
N ALA A 25 -15.96 4.37 1.92
CA ALA A 25 -16.47 5.72 2.07
C ALA A 25 -15.42 6.73 1.60
N ASP A 26 -15.84 7.76 0.87
CA ASP A 26 -14.92 8.79 0.40
C ASP A 26 -14.30 9.50 1.62
N ILE A 27 -12.97 9.65 1.61
CA ILE A 27 -12.23 10.31 2.69
C ILE A 27 -12.54 11.80 2.65
N THR A 28 -13.05 12.32 3.75
CA THR A 28 -13.40 13.74 3.87
C THR A 28 -12.16 14.62 3.96
N SER A 29 -12.31 15.90 3.60
CA SER A 29 -11.23 16.89 3.75
C SER A 29 -10.79 17.07 5.21
N LEU A 30 -11.69 16.87 6.16
CA LEU A 30 -11.39 16.91 7.59
C LEU A 30 -10.49 15.72 8.00
N GLN A 31 -10.82 14.51 7.56
CA GLN A 31 -9.98 13.33 7.82
C GLN A 31 -8.57 13.47 7.23
N ARG A 32 -8.44 14.03 6.01
CA ARG A 32 -7.13 14.31 5.41
C ARG A 32 -6.32 15.33 6.22
N LYS A 33 -6.96 16.40 6.71
CA LYS A 33 -6.29 17.38 7.57
C LYS A 33 -5.85 16.79 8.90
N GLU A 34 -6.70 15.99 9.53
CA GLU A 34 -6.38 15.30 10.79
C GLU A 34 -5.23 14.30 10.59
N ALA A 35 -5.27 13.51 9.51
CA ALA A 35 -4.18 12.60 9.15
C ALA A 35 -2.86 13.35 8.95
N ALA A 36 -2.88 14.50 8.27
CA ALA A 36 -1.68 15.31 8.07
C ALA A 36 -1.07 15.84 9.38
N ILE A 37 -1.90 16.22 10.36
CA ILE A 37 -1.45 16.63 11.71
C ILE A 37 -0.78 15.45 12.40
N LEU A 38 -1.42 14.27 12.40
CA LEU A 38 -0.86 13.05 13.00
C LEU A 38 0.47 12.64 12.35
N VAL A 39 0.60 12.78 11.03
CA VAL A 39 1.86 12.52 10.31
C VAL A 39 2.95 13.51 10.74
N SER A 40 2.62 14.78 10.89
CA SER A 40 3.58 15.80 11.36
C SER A 40 4.06 15.50 12.78
N GLU A 41 3.15 15.13 13.68
CA GLU A 41 3.52 14.71 15.04
C GLU A 41 4.37 13.43 15.06
N ALA A 42 4.06 12.48 14.17
CA ALA A 42 4.86 11.27 14.00
C ALA A 42 6.28 11.59 13.52
N GLN A 43 6.43 12.50 12.56
CA GLN A 43 7.74 12.95 12.09
C GLN A 43 8.56 13.59 13.23
N PHE A 44 7.92 14.37 14.09
CA PHE A 44 8.57 14.91 15.28
C PHE A 44 8.99 13.79 16.24
N ALA A 45 8.12 12.83 16.53
CA ALA A 45 8.48 11.67 17.36
C ALA A 45 9.63 10.85 16.76
N MET A 46 9.66 10.69 15.43
CA MET A 46 10.76 10.03 14.71
C MET A 46 12.08 10.76 14.89
N SER A 47 12.09 12.09 14.86
CA SER A 47 13.30 12.90 15.08
C SER A 47 13.89 12.72 16.49
N LEU A 48 13.02 12.43 17.45
CA LEU A 48 13.39 12.09 18.84
C LEU A 48 13.69 10.59 19.04
N ARG A 49 13.63 9.78 17.98
CA ARG A 49 13.75 8.32 18.01
C ARG A 49 12.67 7.61 18.86
N ASP A 50 11.57 8.29 19.14
CA ASP A 50 10.39 7.68 19.78
C ASP A 50 9.55 6.94 18.75
N TYR A 51 10.08 5.80 18.30
CA TYR A 51 9.46 4.99 17.23
C TYR A 51 8.13 4.40 17.64
N MET A 52 7.91 4.14 18.94
CA MET A 52 6.64 3.61 19.45
C MET A 52 5.52 4.65 19.34
N ARG A 53 5.81 5.89 19.74
CA ARG A 53 4.87 7.01 19.57
C ARG A 53 4.62 7.31 18.09
N ALA A 54 5.65 7.31 17.27
CA ALA A 54 5.53 7.53 15.83
C ALA A 54 4.65 6.45 15.17
N GLU A 55 4.83 5.16 15.53
CA GLU A 55 4.00 4.05 15.03
C GLU A 55 2.53 4.28 15.37
N GLY A 56 2.21 4.58 16.63
CA GLY A 56 0.84 4.80 17.07
C GLY A 56 0.15 5.98 16.37
N LEU A 57 0.89 7.08 16.10
CA LEU A 57 0.39 8.23 15.36
C LEU A 57 0.15 7.89 13.87
N LEU A 58 1.09 7.19 13.24
CA LEU A 58 0.97 6.76 11.84
C LEU A 58 -0.16 5.73 11.66
N ALA A 59 -0.38 4.84 12.64
CA ALA A 59 -1.49 3.91 12.61
C ALA A 59 -2.86 4.63 12.61
N LYS A 60 -2.99 5.71 13.38
CA LYS A 60 -4.17 6.57 13.36
C LYS A 60 -4.31 7.32 12.02
N ALA A 61 -3.21 7.87 11.51
CA ALA A 61 -3.22 8.58 10.23
C ALA A 61 -3.65 7.67 9.07
N THR A 62 -3.14 6.43 9.00
CA THR A 62 -3.53 5.46 7.97
C THR A 62 -4.98 4.97 8.11
N ALA A 63 -5.56 5.01 9.30
CA ALA A 63 -6.99 4.71 9.51
C ALA A 63 -7.89 5.82 8.98
N LEU A 64 -7.45 7.08 9.06
CA LEU A 64 -8.18 8.25 8.56
C LEU A 64 -8.00 8.44 7.04
N GLU A 65 -6.78 8.22 6.54
CA GLU A 65 -6.39 8.42 5.14
C GLU A 65 -5.76 7.13 4.59
N PHE A 66 -6.60 6.12 4.43
CA PHE A 66 -6.18 4.77 4.02
C PHE A 66 -5.68 4.70 2.57
N ASP A 67 -5.99 5.67 1.72
CA ASP A 67 -5.57 5.77 0.32
C ASP A 67 -4.18 6.43 0.15
N ASN A 68 -3.58 6.93 1.22
CA ASN A 68 -2.24 7.53 1.17
C ASN A 68 -1.15 6.47 1.38
N GLY A 69 -0.57 5.99 0.28
CA GLY A 69 0.50 4.99 0.32
C GLY A 69 1.75 5.41 1.10
N ASN A 70 2.08 6.72 1.12
CA ASN A 70 3.25 7.22 1.86
C ASN A 70 3.07 7.09 3.38
N ASN A 71 1.84 7.28 3.88
CA ASN A 71 1.55 7.08 5.30
C ASN A 71 1.74 5.60 5.69
N TRP A 72 1.32 4.67 4.82
CA TRP A 72 1.52 3.24 5.01
C TRP A 72 3.01 2.84 4.95
N VAL A 73 3.80 3.43 4.03
CA VAL A 73 5.26 3.22 3.99
C VAL A 73 5.88 3.65 5.31
N SER A 74 5.53 4.85 5.80
CA SER A 74 6.06 5.37 7.06
C SER A 74 5.70 4.46 8.24
N LEU A 75 4.47 3.98 8.32
CA LEU A 75 4.02 3.02 9.34
C LEU A 75 4.81 1.71 9.26
N GLY A 76 4.99 1.16 8.05
CA GLY A 76 5.78 -0.06 7.83
C GLY A 76 7.22 0.12 8.31
N THR A 77 7.84 1.25 8.00
CA THR A 77 9.19 1.61 8.45
C THR A 77 9.31 1.65 9.97
N MET A 78 8.36 2.25 10.67
CA MET A 78 8.37 2.26 12.13
C MET A 78 8.24 0.86 12.70
N ARG A 79 7.37 0.03 12.12
CA ARG A 79 7.17 -1.36 12.53
C ARG A 79 8.42 -2.23 12.34
N VAL A 80 9.16 -2.01 11.24
CA VAL A 80 10.47 -2.68 11.07
C VAL A 80 11.44 -2.28 12.17
N ARG A 81 11.56 -0.97 12.46
CA ARG A 81 12.43 -0.45 13.53
C ARG A 81 12.06 -0.99 14.93
N LEU A 82 10.80 -1.28 15.15
CA LEU A 82 10.29 -1.91 16.38
C LEU A 82 10.37 -3.44 16.37
N GLY A 83 10.95 -4.06 15.32
CA GLY A 83 11.04 -5.52 15.17
C GLY A 83 9.73 -6.21 14.80
N GLN A 84 8.68 -5.47 14.48
CA GLN A 84 7.34 -5.97 14.17
C GLN A 84 7.21 -6.33 12.67
N ARG A 85 8.13 -7.17 12.15
CA ARG A 85 8.20 -7.48 10.70
C ARG A 85 6.88 -7.98 10.07
N PRO A 86 6.07 -8.86 10.69
CA PRO A 86 4.79 -9.26 10.09
C PRO A 86 3.78 -8.11 9.96
N ALA A 87 3.75 -7.19 10.92
CA ALA A 87 2.91 -6.00 10.85
C ALA A 87 3.44 -4.97 9.85
N ALA A 88 4.77 -4.85 9.71
CA ALA A 88 5.41 -4.03 8.70
C ALA A 88 5.08 -4.51 7.28
N LYS A 89 5.12 -5.84 7.05
CA LYS A 89 4.73 -6.44 5.78
C LYS A 89 3.31 -6.03 5.37
N LYS A 90 2.35 -6.14 6.29
CA LYS A 90 0.96 -5.71 6.02
C LYS A 90 0.87 -4.23 5.67
N ALA A 91 1.65 -3.37 6.34
CA ALA A 91 1.66 -1.95 6.04
C ALA A 91 2.25 -1.66 4.65
N TYR A 92 3.34 -2.31 4.26
CA TYR A 92 3.91 -2.16 2.92
C TYR A 92 3.00 -2.73 1.82
N GLU A 93 2.28 -3.82 2.08
CA GLU A 93 1.25 -4.32 1.16
C GLU A 93 0.10 -3.32 1.00
N SER A 94 -0.32 -2.67 2.09
CA SER A 94 -1.32 -1.59 2.03
C SER A 94 -0.81 -0.38 1.25
N ALA A 95 0.47 -0.01 1.40
CA ALA A 95 1.09 1.04 0.61
C ALA A 95 1.08 0.71 -0.88
N LEU A 96 1.48 -0.50 -1.25
CA LEU A 96 1.47 -0.96 -2.64
C LEU A 96 0.05 -0.88 -3.23
N ASN A 97 -0.95 -1.39 -2.51
CA ASN A 97 -2.35 -1.34 -2.96
C ASN A 97 -2.84 0.11 -3.15
N ALA A 98 -2.47 1.03 -2.25
CA ALA A 98 -2.83 2.45 -2.36
C ALA A 98 -2.18 3.10 -3.58
N PHE A 99 -0.89 2.84 -3.84
CA PHE A 99 -0.21 3.33 -5.04
C PHE A 99 -0.77 2.72 -6.33
N GLU A 100 -1.12 1.43 -6.34
CA GLU A 100 -1.79 0.79 -7.49
C GLU A 100 -3.15 1.44 -7.78
N ALA A 101 -3.92 1.74 -6.74
CA ALA A 101 -5.20 2.44 -6.88
C ALA A 101 -5.00 3.84 -7.45
N ALA A 102 -4.01 4.59 -6.93
CA ALA A 102 -3.66 5.93 -7.42
C ALA A 102 -3.22 5.90 -8.91
N CYS A 103 -2.40 4.93 -9.33
CA CYS A 103 -2.01 4.77 -10.73
C CYS A 103 -3.18 4.47 -11.67
N LYS A 104 -4.22 3.79 -11.18
CA LYS A 104 -5.44 3.55 -11.98
C LYS A 104 -6.25 4.84 -12.18
N LEU A 105 -6.25 5.71 -11.18
CA LEU A 105 -6.92 7.02 -11.26
C LEU A 105 -6.13 8.01 -12.09
N GLU A 106 -4.82 8.02 -11.95
CA GLU A 106 -3.91 8.96 -12.58
C GLU A 106 -2.79 8.24 -13.39
N PRO A 107 -3.14 7.54 -14.48
CA PRO A 107 -2.19 6.68 -15.21
C PRO A 107 -1.07 7.45 -15.92
N LYS A 108 -1.18 8.77 -16.02
CA LYS A 108 -0.20 9.65 -16.67
C LYS A 108 0.83 10.24 -15.69
N VAL A 109 0.74 9.91 -14.40
CA VAL A 109 1.65 10.42 -13.35
C VAL A 109 2.72 9.36 -13.05
N PRO A 110 3.94 9.46 -13.63
CA PRO A 110 4.99 8.45 -13.48
C PRO A 110 5.47 8.26 -12.05
N GLN A 111 5.43 9.33 -11.24
CA GLN A 111 5.84 9.31 -9.85
C GLN A 111 5.10 8.26 -9.02
N LEU A 112 3.81 8.03 -9.31
CA LEU A 112 3.01 7.01 -8.62
C LEU A 112 3.54 5.60 -8.89
N TYR A 113 4.00 5.33 -10.11
CA TYR A 113 4.62 4.05 -10.46
C TYR A 113 6.00 3.89 -9.80
N LEU A 114 6.79 4.97 -9.70
CA LEU A 114 8.06 4.92 -8.96
C LEU A 114 7.84 4.64 -7.47
N GLN A 115 6.75 5.14 -6.88
CA GLN A 115 6.34 4.79 -5.52
C GLN A 115 5.95 3.32 -5.37
N GLN A 116 5.29 2.72 -6.39
CA GLN A 116 5.07 1.26 -6.41
C GLN A 116 6.39 0.48 -6.47
N VAL A 117 7.34 0.91 -7.31
CA VAL A 117 8.68 0.29 -7.38
C VAL A 117 9.34 0.31 -5.99
N TYR A 118 9.24 1.44 -5.28
CA TYR A 118 9.76 1.58 -3.92
C TYR A 118 9.07 0.63 -2.93
N ALA A 119 7.74 0.56 -2.96
CA ALA A 119 6.97 -0.32 -2.07
C ALA A 119 7.27 -1.81 -2.33
N LEU A 120 7.41 -2.23 -3.59
CA LEU A 120 7.83 -3.57 -3.97
C LEU A 120 9.23 -3.89 -3.44
N ALA A 121 10.16 -2.95 -3.56
CA ALA A 121 11.52 -3.12 -3.04
C ALA A 121 11.53 -3.27 -1.50
N LEU A 122 10.72 -2.48 -0.76
CA LEU A 122 10.56 -2.61 0.69
C LEU A 122 10.01 -3.98 1.11
N LEU A 123 9.15 -4.57 0.29
CA LEU A 123 8.60 -5.93 0.47
C LEU A 123 9.61 -7.04 0.11
N GLY A 124 10.80 -6.72 -0.36
CA GLY A 124 11.76 -7.68 -0.89
C GLY A 124 11.39 -8.26 -2.27
N ARG A 125 10.34 -7.74 -2.92
CA ARG A 125 9.85 -8.17 -4.24
C ARG A 125 10.64 -7.48 -5.36
N VAL A 126 11.96 -7.66 -5.35
CA VAL A 126 12.90 -6.90 -6.19
C VAL A 126 12.69 -7.16 -7.68
N ASP A 127 12.42 -8.41 -8.08
CA ASP A 127 12.22 -8.74 -9.50
C ASP A 127 10.96 -8.07 -10.07
N GLU A 128 9.91 -7.97 -9.25
CA GLU A 128 8.69 -7.26 -9.63
C GLU A 128 8.93 -5.75 -9.71
N ALA A 129 9.71 -5.20 -8.78
CA ALA A 129 10.12 -3.80 -8.83
C ALA A 129 10.89 -3.47 -10.11
N ARG A 130 11.83 -4.33 -10.53
CA ARG A 130 12.59 -4.20 -11.78
C ARG A 130 11.69 -4.30 -13.01
N THR A 131 10.79 -5.28 -13.02
CA THR A 131 9.84 -5.48 -14.13
C THR A 131 8.93 -4.26 -14.30
N LEU A 132 8.40 -3.74 -13.18
CA LEU A 132 7.58 -2.54 -13.18
C LEU A 132 8.37 -1.33 -13.70
N LEU A 133 9.61 -1.14 -13.22
CA LEU A 133 10.46 -0.02 -13.64
C LEU A 133 10.71 -0.01 -15.16
N VAL A 134 11.00 -1.17 -15.77
CA VAL A 134 11.13 -1.32 -17.23
C VAL A 134 9.82 -0.95 -17.94
N SER A 135 8.68 -1.34 -17.38
CA SER A 135 7.36 -0.97 -17.93
C SER A 135 7.11 0.54 -17.87
N VAL A 136 7.49 1.18 -16.75
CA VAL A 136 7.34 2.63 -16.54
C VAL A 136 8.20 3.41 -17.54
N GLU A 137 9.46 3.01 -17.73
CA GLU A 137 10.36 3.62 -18.71
C GLU A 137 9.78 3.57 -20.13
N LYS A 138 9.23 2.42 -20.53
CA LYS A 138 8.58 2.26 -21.84
C LYS A 138 7.32 3.13 -22.01
N LYS A 139 6.56 3.32 -20.94
CA LYS A 139 5.32 4.13 -20.97
C LYS A 139 5.58 5.62 -20.92
N HIS A 140 6.66 6.03 -20.27
CA HIS A 140 7.00 7.43 -20.00
C HIS A 140 8.45 7.76 -20.41
N PRO A 141 8.86 7.51 -21.66
CA PRO A 141 10.26 7.60 -22.09
C PRO A 141 10.83 9.02 -22.03
N GLY A 142 9.96 10.03 -22.06
CA GLY A 142 10.36 11.45 -22.01
C GLY A 142 10.32 12.07 -20.62
N ASP A 143 9.83 11.36 -19.61
CA ASP A 143 9.66 11.93 -18.28
C ASP A 143 11.03 12.08 -17.57
N PRO A 144 11.36 13.30 -17.07
CA PRO A 144 12.65 13.56 -16.44
C PRO A 144 12.89 12.72 -15.18
N ALA A 145 11.86 12.52 -14.34
CA ALA A 145 12.00 11.77 -13.09
C ALA A 145 12.23 10.27 -13.38
N VAL A 146 11.53 9.70 -14.35
CA VAL A 146 11.74 8.32 -14.78
C VAL A 146 13.15 8.14 -15.34
N ARG A 147 13.58 9.06 -16.21
CA ARG A 147 14.92 9.02 -16.79
C ARG A 147 16.01 9.12 -15.74
N GLU A 148 15.90 10.06 -14.81
CA GLU A 148 16.84 10.21 -13.70
C GLU A 148 16.88 8.95 -12.83
N PHE A 149 15.72 8.38 -12.51
CA PHE A 149 15.63 7.17 -11.70
C PHE A 149 16.32 5.97 -12.37
N VAL A 150 16.10 5.78 -13.67
CA VAL A 150 16.67 4.67 -14.46
C VAL A 150 18.16 4.88 -14.75
N GLN A 151 18.54 6.04 -15.26
CA GLN A 151 19.95 6.36 -15.61
C GLN A 151 20.83 6.46 -14.37
N GLY A 152 20.28 7.02 -13.28
CA GLY A 152 20.95 7.08 -11.98
C GLY A 152 21.03 5.73 -11.27
N LYS A 153 20.47 4.67 -11.85
CA LYS A 153 20.40 3.33 -11.22
C LYS A 153 19.91 3.40 -9.78
N GLN A 154 18.91 4.26 -9.54
CA GLN A 154 18.46 4.59 -8.18
C GLN A 154 17.93 3.37 -7.43
N LEU A 155 17.24 2.44 -8.11
CA LEU A 155 16.80 1.19 -7.49
C LEU A 155 17.99 0.36 -6.97
N ASP A 156 19.03 0.19 -7.77
CA ASP A 156 20.20 -0.59 -7.35
C ASP A 156 21.00 0.09 -6.24
N ALA A 157 21.12 1.42 -6.31
CA ALA A 157 21.75 2.21 -5.26
C ALA A 157 20.98 2.09 -3.94
N MET A 158 19.67 2.19 -4.00
CA MET A 158 18.77 2.05 -2.86
C MET A 158 18.90 0.66 -2.22
N LEU A 159 18.84 -0.42 -3.00
CA LEU A 159 18.95 -1.80 -2.52
C LEU A 159 20.31 -2.10 -1.85
N LYS A 160 21.37 -1.38 -2.23
CA LYS A 160 22.70 -1.49 -1.61
C LYS A 160 22.84 -0.65 -0.35
N SER A 161 22.01 0.37 -0.17
CA SER A 161 22.08 1.30 0.96
C SER A 161 21.84 0.58 2.28
N ALA A 162 22.68 0.86 3.28
CA ALA A 162 22.52 0.35 4.65
C ALA A 162 21.18 0.83 5.24
N LEU A 163 20.83 2.10 5.03
CA LEU A 163 19.57 2.67 5.52
C LEU A 163 18.35 1.95 4.96
N PHE A 164 18.37 1.59 3.67
CA PHE A 164 17.27 0.85 3.06
C PHE A 164 17.15 -0.57 3.63
N LYS A 165 18.29 -1.24 3.84
CA LYS A 165 18.32 -2.59 4.43
C LYS A 165 17.78 -2.64 5.86
N GLU A 166 17.90 -1.54 6.60
CA GLU A 166 17.32 -1.42 7.96
C GLU A 166 15.79 -1.39 7.97
N ILE A 167 15.15 -0.98 6.88
CA ILE A 167 13.71 -0.76 6.81
C ILE A 167 12.99 -1.70 5.84
N SER A 168 13.72 -2.46 5.01
CA SER A 168 13.15 -3.47 4.11
C SER A 168 12.92 -4.82 4.80
N LEU A 169 12.11 -5.68 4.18
CA LEU A 169 11.78 -7.02 4.65
C LEU A 169 12.71 -8.10 4.12
#